data_5fd8586a047af55e9d923f143451abfb
#
_entry.id   5fd8586a047af55e9d923f143451abfb
#
_cell.length_a   1.000
_cell.length_b   1.000
_cell.length_c   1.000
_cell.angle_alpha   90.00
_cell.angle_beta   90.00
_cell.angle_gamma   90.00
#
_symmetry.space_group_name_H-M   'P 1'
#
loop_
_entity.id
_entity.type
_entity.pdbx_description
1 polymer ?
#
loop_
_entity_poly.entity_id
_entity_poly.type
_entity_poly.pdbx_seq_one_letter_code
_entity_poly.pdbx_strand_id
1 'polypeptide(L)'
;MNRFLFSLLIFGFCQLEAKKPNIVFFLVDDLGWSDVGCYGSKFHETPAIDQLAKEGIRFDNAYSTCHVCSPSRASILTGKYPARTNLTEWLGGRPERDYEPLHHGEKLTALPDEEVTLAET
;
A
#
# COMPACT_ATOMS: atom_id res chain seq x y z
N MET A 1 5.92 -46.80 46.29
CA MET A 1 6.94 -46.94 45.25
C MET A 1 6.33 -46.41 43.96
N ASN A 2 6.51 -45.10 43.69
CA ASN A 2 5.82 -44.32 42.69
C ASN A 2 6.40 -44.52 41.30
N ARG A 3 5.57 -45.00 40.38
CA ARG A 3 5.90 -45.07 38.96
C ARG A 3 5.36 -43.79 38.33
N PHE A 4 6.22 -42.79 38.19
CA PHE A 4 5.98 -41.63 37.34
C PHE A 4 6.05 -42.09 35.89
N LEU A 5 4.92 -42.20 35.26
CA LEU A 5 4.79 -42.25 33.78
C LEU A 5 5.06 -40.84 33.22
N PHE A 6 6.26 -40.68 32.72
CA PHE A 6 6.60 -39.51 31.92
C PHE A 6 5.96 -39.69 30.54
N SER A 7 4.76 -39.12 30.35
CA SER A 7 4.17 -38.97 29.01
C SER A 7 4.95 -37.91 28.27
N LEU A 8 5.89 -38.33 27.44
CA LEU A 8 6.61 -37.48 26.50
C LEU A 8 5.60 -37.15 25.38
N LEU A 9 4.90 -36.04 25.51
CA LEU A 9 4.14 -35.39 24.43
C LEU A 9 5.15 -34.90 23.40
N ILE A 10 5.42 -35.73 22.41
CA ILE A 10 6.11 -35.34 21.19
C ILE A 10 5.14 -34.42 20.45
N PHE A 11 5.25 -33.12 20.71
CA PHE A 11 4.69 -32.11 19.83
C PHE A 11 5.49 -32.20 18.52
N GLY A 12 5.00 -33.00 17.59
CA GLY A 12 5.43 -32.95 16.22
C GLY A 12 5.15 -31.53 15.71
N PHE A 13 6.18 -30.70 15.68
CA PHE A 13 6.18 -29.47 14.90
C PHE A 13 6.02 -29.88 13.44
N CYS A 14 4.79 -30.02 13.01
CA CYS A 14 4.45 -30.01 11.60
C CYS A 14 4.87 -28.62 11.12
N GLN A 15 6.07 -28.49 10.57
CA GLN A 15 6.46 -27.30 9.83
C GLN A 15 5.59 -27.30 8.57
N LEU A 16 4.42 -26.69 8.70
CA LEU A 16 3.64 -26.27 7.55
C LEU A 16 4.52 -25.22 6.85
N GLU A 17 5.29 -25.64 5.87
CA GLU A 17 5.88 -24.72 4.91
C GLU A 17 4.70 -23.97 4.26
N ALA A 18 4.40 -22.82 4.79
CA ALA A 18 3.38 -21.96 4.23
C ALA A 18 3.88 -21.52 2.85
N LYS A 19 3.29 -22.10 1.81
CA LYS A 19 3.56 -21.68 0.44
C LYS A 19 3.33 -20.17 0.36
N LYS A 20 4.36 -19.45 -0.11
CA LYS A 20 4.25 -17.99 -0.28
C LYS A 20 3.04 -17.70 -1.19
N PRO A 21 2.13 -16.82 -0.77
CA PRO A 21 0.96 -16.48 -1.59
C PRO A 21 1.40 -15.70 -2.83
N ASN A 22 0.66 -15.89 -3.91
CA ASN A 22 0.72 -14.96 -5.03
C ASN A 22 -0.05 -13.69 -4.65
N ILE A 23 0.55 -12.53 -4.94
CA ILE A 23 -0.06 -11.23 -4.68
C ILE A 23 -0.33 -10.55 -6.01
N VAL A 24 -1.59 -10.16 -6.23
CA VAL A 24 -1.98 -9.31 -7.35
C VAL A 24 -2.40 -7.96 -6.78
N PHE A 25 -1.68 -6.93 -7.14
CA PHE A 25 -1.90 -5.57 -6.64
C PHE A 25 -2.51 -4.70 -7.73
N PHE A 26 -3.75 -4.23 -7.51
CA PHE A 26 -4.43 -3.30 -8.41
C PHE A 26 -4.30 -1.88 -7.87
N LEU A 27 -3.51 -1.07 -8.53
CA LEU A 27 -3.38 0.36 -8.22
C LEU A 27 -4.15 1.16 -9.27
N VAL A 28 -5.23 1.80 -8.85
CA VAL A 28 -6.06 2.63 -9.73
C VAL A 28 -5.69 4.09 -9.51
N ASP A 29 -5.33 4.78 -10.59
CA ASP A 29 -4.96 6.19 -10.57
C ASP A 29 -6.22 7.06 -10.51
N ASP A 30 -6.15 8.14 -9.74
CA ASP A 30 -7.22 9.14 -9.57
C ASP A 30 -8.61 8.58 -9.19
N LEU A 31 -8.66 7.42 -8.54
CA LEU A 31 -9.88 6.86 -8.00
C LEU A 31 -10.18 7.43 -6.61
N GLY A 32 -11.28 8.17 -6.49
CA GLY A 32 -11.76 8.65 -5.20
C GLY A 32 -12.30 7.50 -4.33
N TRP A 33 -12.19 7.65 -3.02
CA TRP A 33 -12.61 6.61 -2.07
C TRP A 33 -14.09 6.21 -2.19
N SER A 34 -14.95 7.10 -2.65
CA SER A 34 -16.39 6.88 -2.81
C SER A 34 -16.81 6.61 -4.26
N ASP A 35 -15.86 6.40 -5.18
CA ASP A 35 -16.16 6.25 -6.61
C ASP A 35 -16.58 4.82 -7.00
N VAL A 36 -16.45 3.86 -6.09
CA VAL A 36 -16.88 2.47 -6.31
C VAL A 36 -18.15 2.13 -5.52
N GLY A 37 -18.95 1.20 -6.02
CA GLY A 37 -20.25 0.83 -5.46
C GLY A 37 -20.16 0.37 -4.01
N CYS A 38 -19.17 -0.45 -3.66
CA CYS A 38 -19.00 -0.96 -2.29
C CYS A 38 -18.68 0.14 -1.26
N TYR A 39 -18.27 1.32 -1.68
CA TYR A 39 -18.10 2.52 -0.85
C TYR A 39 -19.21 3.57 -1.04
N GLY A 40 -20.27 3.22 -1.77
CA GLY A 40 -21.50 4.00 -1.84
C GLY A 40 -21.70 4.80 -3.12
N SER A 41 -20.88 4.64 -4.15
CA SER A 41 -21.14 5.23 -5.46
C SER A 41 -22.49 4.76 -5.99
N LYS A 42 -23.27 5.73 -6.47
CA LYS A 42 -24.53 5.48 -7.18
C LYS A 42 -24.40 5.79 -8.68
N PHE A 43 -23.27 6.34 -9.07
CA PHE A 43 -23.00 6.79 -10.43
C PHE A 43 -22.19 5.74 -11.21
N HIS A 44 -21.16 5.18 -10.59
CA HIS A 44 -20.33 4.19 -11.22
C HIS A 44 -20.82 2.76 -10.91
N GLU A 45 -20.90 1.93 -11.92
CA GLU A 45 -21.19 0.50 -11.78
C GLU A 45 -19.88 -0.26 -11.70
N THR A 46 -19.61 -0.86 -10.53
CA THR A 46 -18.35 -1.58 -10.25
C THR A 46 -18.59 -3.00 -9.75
N PRO A 47 -19.36 -3.84 -10.49
CA PRO A 47 -19.85 -5.11 -9.97
C PRO A 47 -18.73 -6.09 -9.58
N ALA A 48 -17.61 -6.12 -10.31
CA ALA A 48 -16.49 -6.99 -10.00
C ALA A 48 -15.75 -6.56 -8.72
N ILE A 49 -15.56 -5.24 -8.51
CA ILE A 49 -14.96 -4.69 -7.28
C ILE A 49 -15.90 -4.93 -6.10
N ASP A 50 -17.20 -4.70 -6.30
CA ASP A 50 -18.22 -4.90 -5.27
C ASP A 50 -18.33 -6.36 -4.85
N GLN A 51 -18.16 -7.28 -5.79
CA GLN A 51 -18.13 -8.72 -5.50
C GLN A 51 -16.86 -9.08 -4.72
N LEU A 52 -15.70 -8.57 -5.12
CA LEU A 52 -14.45 -8.78 -4.38
C LEU A 52 -14.55 -8.24 -2.94
N ALA A 53 -15.17 -7.10 -2.74
CA ALA A 53 -15.40 -6.51 -1.43
C ALA A 53 -16.33 -7.37 -0.54
N LYS A 54 -17.28 -8.10 -1.13
CA LYS A 54 -18.17 -9.04 -0.41
C LYS A 54 -17.47 -10.33 -0.03
N GLU A 55 -16.53 -10.80 -0.85
CA GLU A 55 -15.82 -12.05 -0.65
C GLU A 55 -14.56 -11.89 0.20
N GLY A 56 -14.00 -10.69 0.27
CA GLY A 56 -12.76 -10.37 0.94
C GLY A 56 -12.93 -9.45 2.15
N ILE A 57 -11.91 -8.64 2.39
CA ILE A 57 -11.88 -7.64 3.46
C ILE A 57 -11.92 -6.25 2.84
N ARG A 58 -12.83 -5.41 3.31
CA ARG A 58 -12.91 -4.00 2.98
C ARG A 58 -12.36 -3.16 4.13
N PHE A 59 -11.50 -2.21 3.81
CA PHE A 59 -10.95 -1.28 4.78
C PHE A 59 -11.65 0.08 4.65
N ASP A 60 -12.34 0.51 5.69
CA ASP A 60 -13.05 1.80 5.70
C ASP A 60 -12.14 2.97 6.10
N ASN A 61 -11.00 2.68 6.72
CA ASN A 61 -10.00 3.65 7.18
C ASN A 61 -8.60 3.30 6.65
N ALA A 62 -8.47 3.26 5.33
CA ALA A 62 -7.18 3.08 4.66
C ALA A 62 -6.81 4.39 3.92
N TYR A 63 -5.55 4.80 4.06
CA TYR A 63 -5.08 6.08 3.54
C TYR A 63 -3.84 5.89 2.69
N SER A 64 -3.75 6.65 1.59
CA SER A 64 -2.51 6.78 0.85
C SER A 64 -1.50 7.63 1.65
N THR A 65 -0.22 7.50 1.33
CA THR A 65 0.85 8.26 1.98
C THR A 65 0.92 9.71 1.51
N CYS A 66 0.29 10.02 0.38
CA CYS A 66 0.22 11.34 -0.20
C CYS A 66 -1.08 11.48 -1.01
N HIS A 67 -1.50 12.72 -1.21
CA HIS A 67 -2.69 13.06 -2.00
C HIS A 67 -2.46 13.08 -3.51
N VAL A 68 -1.20 12.87 -3.97
CA VAL A 68 -0.82 12.86 -5.38
C VAL A 68 -0.06 11.60 -5.77
N CYS A 69 -0.05 11.31 -7.07
CA CYS A 69 0.37 10.03 -7.64
C CYS A 69 1.83 9.66 -7.38
N SER A 70 2.80 10.51 -7.74
CA SER A 70 4.22 10.15 -7.72
C SER A 70 4.74 9.78 -6.33
N PRO A 71 4.52 10.56 -5.27
CA PRO A 71 4.94 10.19 -3.92
C PRO A 71 4.22 8.94 -3.40
N SER A 72 2.93 8.79 -3.70
CA SER A 72 2.16 7.61 -3.30
C SER A 72 2.69 6.34 -3.96
N ARG A 73 3.00 6.40 -5.26
CA ARG A 73 3.59 5.28 -6.01
C ARG A 73 4.99 4.93 -5.50
N ALA A 74 5.83 5.94 -5.26
CA ALA A 74 7.14 5.74 -4.66
C ALA A 74 7.05 5.04 -3.30
N SER A 75 6.10 5.45 -2.46
CA SER A 75 5.84 4.83 -1.16
C SER A 75 5.41 3.36 -1.29
N ILE A 76 4.54 3.04 -2.24
CA ILE A 76 4.11 1.66 -2.51
C ILE A 76 5.31 0.81 -2.96
N LEU A 77 6.14 1.34 -3.86
CA LEU A 77 7.28 0.61 -4.39
C LEU A 77 8.39 0.38 -3.35
N THR A 78 8.62 1.33 -2.45
CA THR A 78 9.76 1.31 -1.52
C THR A 78 9.38 0.98 -0.07
N GLY A 79 8.09 1.01 0.27
CA GLY A 79 7.63 0.92 1.66
C GLY A 79 7.99 2.13 2.53
N LYS A 80 8.40 3.26 1.93
CA LYS A 80 8.84 4.47 2.63
C LYS A 80 7.87 5.62 2.44
N TYR A 81 7.68 6.44 3.47
CA TYR A 81 6.92 7.68 3.35
C TYR A 81 7.64 8.70 2.46
N PRO A 82 6.90 9.60 1.76
CA PRO A 82 7.45 10.60 0.85
C PRO A 82 8.55 11.47 1.45
N ALA A 83 8.43 11.84 2.72
CA ALA A 83 9.45 12.61 3.44
C ALA A 83 10.79 11.88 3.59
N ARG A 84 10.82 10.54 3.50
CA ARG A 84 12.06 9.75 3.59
C ARG A 84 12.76 9.61 2.25
N THR A 85 12.01 9.62 1.17
CA THR A 85 12.52 9.56 -0.20
C THR A 85 12.76 10.94 -0.79
N ASN A 86 12.37 12.01 -0.09
CA ASN A 86 12.35 13.40 -0.56
C ASN A 86 11.62 13.60 -1.90
N LEU A 87 10.71 12.67 -2.23
CA LEU A 87 9.83 12.75 -3.38
C LEU A 87 8.44 13.08 -2.86
N THR A 88 8.21 14.38 -2.59
CA THR A 88 7.09 14.87 -1.80
C THR A 88 5.98 15.48 -2.62
N GLU A 89 6.19 15.62 -3.93
CA GLU A 89 5.21 16.24 -4.81
C GLU A 89 5.09 15.49 -6.13
N TRP A 90 4.02 15.75 -6.85
CA TRP A 90 3.78 15.23 -8.18
C TRP A 90 4.94 15.54 -9.13
N LEU A 91 5.39 14.53 -9.87
CA LEU A 91 6.44 14.67 -10.88
C LEU A 91 5.88 15.47 -12.08
N GLY A 92 6.60 16.51 -12.42
CA GLY A 92 6.16 17.58 -13.32
C GLY A 92 5.97 18.87 -12.56
N GLY A 93 5.50 18.79 -11.32
CA GLY A 93 5.34 19.93 -10.42
C GLY A 93 4.47 21.05 -10.97
N ARG A 94 3.93 21.85 -10.08
CA ARG A 94 3.30 23.09 -10.45
C ARG A 94 4.38 24.18 -10.48
N PRO A 95 4.45 25.05 -11.52
CA PRO A 95 5.34 26.19 -11.50
C PRO A 95 5.04 27.10 -10.32
N GLU A 96 6.06 27.59 -9.64
CA GLU A 96 5.89 28.65 -8.66
C GLU A 96 5.36 29.92 -9.31
N ARG A 97 4.54 30.64 -8.58
CA ARG A 97 3.98 31.90 -9.01
C ARG A 97 4.34 32.99 -8.02
N ASP A 98 4.74 34.15 -8.49
CA ASP A 98 5.23 35.28 -7.69
C ASP A 98 4.25 35.76 -6.63
N TYR A 99 2.95 35.48 -6.78
CA TYR A 99 1.92 35.86 -5.82
C TYR A 99 1.64 34.81 -4.74
N GLU A 100 2.34 33.67 -4.74
CA GLU A 100 2.13 32.62 -3.76
C GLU A 100 2.93 32.94 -2.50
N PRO A 101 2.27 32.89 -1.31
CA PRO A 101 2.92 33.22 -0.06
C PRO A 101 3.90 32.14 0.42
N LEU A 102 3.85 30.95 -0.17
CA LEU A 102 4.69 29.81 0.15
C LEU A 102 5.40 29.30 -1.08
N HIS A 103 6.69 29.10 -0.97
CA HIS A 103 7.50 28.48 -2.00
C HIS A 103 7.53 26.96 -1.84
N HIS A 104 7.72 26.24 -2.96
CA HIS A 104 7.94 24.80 -2.90
C HIS A 104 9.24 24.51 -2.15
N GLY A 105 9.21 23.49 -1.29
CA GLY A 105 10.44 22.96 -0.70
C GLY A 105 11.30 22.27 -1.74
N GLU A 106 12.57 22.07 -1.42
CA GLU A 106 13.43 21.20 -2.23
C GLU A 106 12.83 19.80 -2.29
N LYS A 107 12.74 19.27 -3.50
CA LYS A 107 12.18 17.94 -3.77
C LYS A 107 12.97 17.25 -4.85
N LEU A 108 12.99 15.95 -4.82
CA LEU A 108 13.54 15.16 -5.93
C LEU A 108 12.51 15.08 -7.07
N THR A 109 13.03 14.95 -8.28
CA THR A 109 12.24 14.79 -9.52
C THR A 109 12.25 13.35 -10.03
N ALA A 110 12.91 12.44 -9.32
CA ALA A 110 12.94 11.02 -9.58
C ALA A 110 13.14 10.27 -8.26
N LEU A 111 12.80 8.99 -8.24
CA LEU A 111 13.16 8.11 -7.12
C LEU A 111 14.69 7.93 -7.14
N PRO A 112 15.40 8.09 -6.01
CA PRO A 112 16.82 7.83 -5.93
C PRO A 112 17.19 6.41 -6.36
N ASP A 113 18.30 6.25 -7.06
CA ASP A 113 18.77 4.95 -7.59
C ASP A 113 19.15 3.96 -6.48
N GLU A 114 19.47 4.45 -5.28
CA GLU A 114 19.76 3.64 -4.10
C GLU A 114 18.52 3.08 -3.39
N GLU A 115 17.32 3.46 -3.83
CA GLU A 115 16.07 2.96 -3.28
C GLU A 115 15.74 1.58 -3.85
N VAL A 116 15.68 0.59 -2.97
CA VAL A 116 15.26 -0.77 -3.34
C VAL A 116 13.74 -0.83 -3.46
N THR A 117 13.25 -1.29 -4.58
CA THR A 117 11.83 -1.40 -4.89
C THR A 117 11.31 -2.83 -4.75
N LEU A 118 9.99 -2.99 -4.65
CA LEU A 118 9.34 -4.31 -4.66
C LEU A 118 9.68 -5.15 -5.89
N ALA A 119 10.09 -4.53 -7.00
CA ALA A 119 10.46 -5.22 -8.23
C ALA A 119 11.87 -5.86 -8.15
N GLU A 120 12.67 -5.47 -7.18
CA GLU A 120 14.05 -5.92 -6.99
C GLU A 120 14.17 -6.94 -5.84
N THR A 121 13.10 -7.20 -5.09
CA THR A 121 13.03 -8.16 -3.98
C THR A 121 12.35 -9.45 -4.39
#